data_1027f6f8260ecccfc99b672b41c5d6a8
#
_entry.id   1027f6f8260ecccfc99b672b41c5d6a8
#
_cell.length_a   1.000
_cell.length_b   1.000
_cell.length_c   1.000
_cell.angle_alpha   90.00
_cell.angle_beta   90.00
_cell.angle_gamma   90.00
#
_symmetry.space_group_name_H-M   'P 1'
#
loop_
_entity.id
_entity.type
_entity.pdbx_description
1 polymer ?
#
loop_
_entity_poly.entity_id
_entity_poly.type
_entity_poly.pdbx_seq_one_letter_code
_entity_poly.pdbx_strand_id
1 'polypeptide(L)'
;LTLPPRYHLQREPYGGEDFVRDMMSRDVRPPVHLCTAMYRMSLFRECMKEWPQYFVGGRYPCEDIQITALMAMRGKVAYIDKVTLFYTIGGESVSHNNGRRRHCQLIKGCIDLSADIARTLNITAPEVWGHLGRISDVMLCDAMASGDRTLRDECLDIISRHGLSIGWRGKAAKAIMRMPGLWRWMQDALSWAGDNSRRNQPKERLQDWEAGNGSD
;
A
#
# COMPACT_ATOMS: atom_id res chain seq x y z
N LEU A 1 -9.12 -22.04 2.91
CA LEU A 1 -7.85 -21.33 3.11
C LEU A 1 -7.18 -21.16 1.76
N THR A 2 -7.44 -20.02 1.09
CA THR A 2 -6.65 -19.62 -0.07
C THR A 2 -5.33 -19.08 0.45
N LEU A 3 -4.26 -19.85 0.31
CA LEU A 3 -2.93 -19.35 0.52
C LEU A 3 -2.70 -18.19 -0.45
N PRO A 4 -2.20 -17.04 0.00
CA PRO A 4 -1.83 -15.96 -0.90
C PRO A 4 -0.84 -16.47 -1.94
N PRO A 5 -0.81 -15.88 -3.14
CA PRO A 5 0.15 -16.27 -4.15
C PRO A 5 1.55 -16.23 -3.54
N ARG A 6 2.31 -17.31 -3.71
CA ARG A 6 3.66 -17.42 -3.19
C ARG A 6 4.46 -16.24 -3.74
N TYR A 7 4.83 -15.32 -2.88
CA TYR A 7 5.75 -14.27 -3.25
C TYR A 7 7.08 -14.95 -3.58
N HIS A 8 7.53 -14.82 -4.80
CA HIS A 8 8.82 -15.34 -5.23
C HIS A 8 9.94 -14.41 -4.74
N LEU A 9 10.07 -14.27 -3.41
CA LEU A 9 11.32 -13.80 -2.86
C LEU A 9 12.39 -14.83 -3.21
N GLN A 10 13.56 -14.35 -3.57
CA GLN A 10 14.68 -15.24 -3.85
C GLN A 10 14.94 -16.09 -2.60
N ARG A 11 15.16 -17.39 -2.78
CA ARG A 11 15.45 -18.31 -1.67
C ARG A 11 16.76 -17.97 -0.97
N GLU A 12 17.75 -17.50 -1.77
CA GLU A 12 19.03 -17.05 -1.25
C GLU A 12 18.91 -15.66 -0.63
N PRO A 13 19.59 -15.42 0.52
CA PRO A 13 19.57 -14.12 1.17
C PRO A 13 20.15 -13.03 0.27
N TYR A 14 19.37 -12.01 -0.02
CA TYR A 14 19.79 -10.84 -0.79
C TYR A 14 19.44 -9.55 -0.06
N GLY A 15 20.04 -8.44 -0.44
CA GLY A 15 19.82 -7.15 0.24
C GLY A 15 20.31 -5.99 -0.63
N GLY A 16 20.47 -4.83 0.03
CA GLY A 16 20.88 -3.62 -0.66
C GLY A 16 19.85 -3.12 -1.65
N GLU A 17 20.32 -2.44 -2.68
CA GLU A 17 19.47 -1.82 -3.71
C GLU A 17 18.58 -2.84 -4.41
N ASP A 18 19.08 -4.03 -4.70
CA ASP A 18 18.33 -5.09 -5.40
C ASP A 18 17.07 -5.50 -4.63
N PHE A 19 17.18 -5.68 -3.31
CA PHE A 19 16.01 -6.00 -2.49
C PHE A 19 15.02 -4.84 -2.45
N VAL A 20 15.51 -3.61 -2.23
CA VAL A 20 14.64 -2.42 -2.13
C VAL A 20 13.94 -2.15 -3.46
N ARG A 21 14.65 -2.27 -4.58
CA ARG A 21 14.10 -2.16 -5.93
C ARG A 21 13.00 -3.21 -6.15
N ASP A 22 13.28 -4.47 -5.82
CA ASP A 22 12.33 -5.57 -5.97
C ASP A 22 11.08 -5.36 -5.09
N MET A 23 11.27 -4.92 -3.84
CA MET A 23 10.19 -4.59 -2.93
C MET A 23 9.31 -3.43 -3.45
N MET A 24 9.92 -2.38 -3.99
CA MET A 24 9.22 -1.16 -4.40
C MET A 24 8.66 -1.21 -5.83
N SER A 25 9.06 -2.17 -6.67
CA SER A 25 8.60 -2.30 -8.05
C SER A 25 7.42 -3.23 -8.27
N ARG A 26 7.03 -3.98 -7.26
CA ARG A 26 5.98 -5.01 -7.38
C ARG A 26 4.58 -4.39 -7.30
N ASP A 27 3.66 -4.94 -8.10
CA ASP A 27 2.24 -4.57 -8.07
C ASP A 27 1.52 -5.05 -6.79
N VAL A 28 2.18 -5.91 -6.04
CA VAL A 28 1.70 -6.47 -4.79
C VAL A 28 2.37 -5.75 -3.63
N ARG A 29 1.62 -5.44 -2.57
CA ARG A 29 2.15 -4.87 -1.33
C ARG A 29 3.40 -5.64 -0.89
N PRO A 30 4.41 -4.95 -0.34
CA PRO A 30 5.62 -5.65 0.10
C PRO A 30 5.21 -6.82 0.99
N PRO A 31 5.77 -8.02 0.74
CA PRO A 31 5.39 -9.24 1.47
C PRO A 31 5.89 -9.23 2.91
N VAL A 32 6.50 -8.14 3.33
CA VAL A 32 7.12 -8.02 4.65
C VAL A 32 6.22 -7.17 5.54
N HIS A 33 5.58 -7.84 6.49
CA HIS A 33 4.90 -7.20 7.60
C HIS A 33 5.79 -7.28 8.84
N LEU A 34 5.82 -6.23 9.67
CA LEU A 34 6.63 -6.21 10.89
C LEU A 34 6.36 -7.41 11.80
N CYS A 35 5.11 -7.87 11.87
CA CYS A 35 4.70 -9.03 12.67
C CYS A 35 5.22 -10.38 12.14
N THR A 36 5.71 -10.44 10.90
CA THR A 36 6.27 -11.65 10.28
C THR A 36 7.78 -11.59 10.10
N ALA A 37 8.43 -10.54 10.57
CA ALA A 37 9.84 -10.31 10.37
C ALA A 37 10.60 -10.22 11.70
N MET A 38 11.84 -10.71 11.68
CA MET A 38 12.79 -10.54 12.77
C MET A 38 13.91 -9.62 12.32
N TYR A 39 14.25 -8.66 13.15
CA TYR A 39 15.22 -7.63 12.85
C TYR A 39 16.40 -7.66 13.84
N ARG A 40 17.62 -7.45 13.31
CA ARG A 40 18.79 -7.26 14.16
C ARG A 40 18.76 -5.84 14.75
N MET A 41 18.58 -5.75 16.07
CA MET A 41 18.42 -4.45 16.76
C MET A 41 19.62 -3.52 16.64
N SER A 42 20.86 -4.03 16.54
CA SER A 42 22.03 -3.18 16.26
C SER A 42 21.89 -2.46 14.92
N LEU A 43 21.51 -3.21 13.87
CA LEU A 43 21.30 -2.66 12.53
C LEU A 43 20.13 -1.65 12.50
N PHE A 44 19.05 -1.94 13.20
CA PHE A 44 17.92 -1.02 13.32
C PHE A 44 18.35 0.30 13.95
N ARG A 45 19.14 0.27 15.04
CA ARG A 45 19.67 1.46 15.69
C ARG A 45 20.59 2.27 14.78
N GLU A 46 21.39 1.63 13.95
CA GLU A 46 22.23 2.28 12.94
C GLU A 46 21.38 3.00 11.90
N CYS A 47 20.34 2.33 11.37
CA CYS A 47 19.41 2.95 10.43
C CYS A 47 18.69 4.18 11.04
N MET A 48 18.26 4.07 12.30
CA MET A 48 17.64 5.22 13.00
C MET A 48 18.57 6.42 13.16
N LYS A 49 19.88 6.19 13.34
CA LYS A 49 20.88 7.26 13.46
C LYS A 49 21.16 7.90 12.09
N GLU A 50 21.21 7.10 11.03
CA GLU A 50 21.55 7.57 9.69
C GLU A 50 20.38 8.28 9.00
N TRP A 51 19.16 7.75 9.22
CA TRP A 51 17.93 8.26 8.57
C TRP A 51 16.84 8.61 9.59
N PRO A 52 17.11 9.48 10.58
CA PRO A 52 16.17 9.75 11.67
C PRO A 52 14.82 10.30 11.19
N GLN A 53 14.78 10.99 10.06
CA GLN A 53 13.57 11.56 9.46
C GLN A 53 12.48 10.53 9.14
N TYR A 54 12.84 9.26 9.00
CA TYR A 54 11.88 8.18 8.74
C TYR A 54 11.34 7.53 10.02
N PHE A 55 11.94 7.78 11.17
CA PHE A 55 11.58 7.13 12.44
C PHE A 55 10.97 8.07 13.47
N VAL A 56 11.07 9.37 13.26
CA VAL A 56 10.63 10.39 14.21
C VAL A 56 9.42 11.15 13.64
N GLY A 57 8.39 11.37 14.49
CA GLY A 57 7.31 12.30 14.20
C GLY A 57 6.06 11.72 13.52
N GLY A 58 5.98 10.41 13.30
CA GLY A 58 4.76 9.76 12.78
C GLY A 58 4.28 10.29 11.42
N ARG A 59 5.21 10.83 10.60
CA ARG A 59 4.90 11.42 9.29
C ARG A 59 4.28 10.41 8.32
N TYR A 60 4.70 9.16 8.41
CA TYR A 60 4.31 8.13 7.46
C TYR A 60 3.47 7.03 8.14
N PRO A 61 2.38 6.57 7.49
CA PRO A 61 1.46 5.61 8.09
C PRO A 61 1.90 4.14 7.95
N CYS A 62 3.06 3.87 7.33
CA CYS A 62 3.48 2.52 6.92
C CYS A 62 4.91 2.22 7.37
N GLU A 63 5.07 1.97 8.67
CA GLU A 63 6.36 1.63 9.28
C GLU A 63 7.02 0.37 8.68
N ASP A 64 6.23 -0.55 8.13
CA ASP A 64 6.74 -1.75 7.45
C ASP A 64 7.68 -1.41 6.30
N ILE A 65 7.32 -0.40 5.49
CA ILE A 65 8.08 -0.02 4.29
C ILE A 65 9.42 0.57 4.69
N GLN A 66 9.42 1.57 5.58
CA GLN A 66 10.64 2.28 5.95
C GLN A 66 11.63 1.38 6.68
N ILE A 67 11.17 0.61 7.66
CA ILE A 67 12.04 -0.29 8.42
C ILE A 67 12.66 -1.33 7.49
N THR A 68 11.84 -1.98 6.68
CA THR A 68 12.32 -3.04 5.79
C THR A 68 13.27 -2.52 4.71
N ALA A 69 12.94 -1.41 4.05
CA ALA A 69 13.79 -0.84 3.01
C ALA A 69 15.15 -0.39 3.56
N LEU A 70 15.14 0.39 4.65
CA LEU A 70 16.37 0.97 5.18
C LEU A 70 17.28 -0.10 5.80
N MET A 71 16.71 -1.10 6.48
CA MET A 71 17.48 -2.22 7.02
C MET A 71 18.04 -3.12 5.92
N ALA A 72 17.30 -3.35 4.83
CA ALA A 72 17.76 -4.12 3.70
C ALA A 72 18.99 -3.47 3.01
N MET A 73 19.06 -2.15 3.00
CA MET A 73 20.24 -1.43 2.48
C MET A 73 21.53 -1.72 3.28
N ARG A 74 21.41 -2.10 4.54
CA ARG A 74 22.53 -2.36 5.47
C ARG A 74 22.79 -3.84 5.72
N GLY A 75 21.88 -4.69 5.29
CA GLY A 75 21.98 -6.12 5.56
C GLY A 75 21.28 -6.99 4.51
N LYS A 76 21.37 -8.29 4.72
CA LYS A 76 20.67 -9.25 3.89
C LYS A 76 19.32 -9.62 4.51
N VAL A 77 18.33 -9.83 3.67
CA VAL A 77 17.02 -10.35 4.02
C VAL A 77 16.98 -11.83 3.64
N ALA A 78 16.66 -12.69 4.59
CA ALA A 78 16.45 -14.11 4.36
C ALA A 78 14.95 -14.42 4.47
N TYR A 79 14.42 -15.15 3.48
CA TYR A 79 13.04 -15.60 3.49
C TYR A 79 12.94 -17.02 4.06
N ILE A 80 12.03 -17.22 5.00
CA ILE A 80 11.71 -18.53 5.57
C ILE A 80 10.36 -18.96 5.00
N ASP A 81 10.36 -19.98 4.13
CA ASP A 81 9.15 -20.54 3.49
C ASP A 81 8.37 -21.45 4.48
N LYS A 82 7.87 -20.82 5.54
CA LYS A 82 7.01 -21.47 6.54
C LYS A 82 5.88 -20.54 6.93
N VAL A 83 4.73 -21.09 7.25
CA VAL A 83 3.63 -20.33 7.86
C VAL A 83 4.03 -19.97 9.29
N THR A 84 4.30 -18.69 9.53
CA THR A 84 4.74 -18.17 10.83
C THR A 84 3.67 -17.34 11.53
N LEU A 85 2.60 -16.95 10.81
CA LEU A 85 1.54 -16.11 11.33
C LEU A 85 0.19 -16.49 10.73
N PHE A 86 -0.85 -16.54 11.57
CA PHE A 86 -2.23 -16.54 11.16
C PHE A 86 -2.80 -15.13 11.35
N TYR A 87 -3.23 -14.52 10.25
CA TYR A 87 -3.74 -13.17 10.27
C TYR A 87 -5.26 -13.16 10.38
N THR A 88 -5.78 -12.61 11.47
CA THR A 88 -7.23 -12.43 11.65
C THR A 88 -7.68 -11.16 10.95
N ILE A 89 -8.59 -11.29 9.99
CA ILE A 89 -9.17 -10.16 9.28
C ILE A 89 -10.35 -9.67 10.11
N GLY A 90 -10.14 -8.59 10.87
CA GLY A 90 -11.19 -7.92 11.65
C GLY A 90 -11.71 -6.67 10.93
N GLY A 91 -12.98 -6.33 11.15
CA GLY A 91 -13.65 -5.18 10.50
C GLY A 91 -13.08 -3.80 10.85
N GLU A 92 -12.24 -3.70 11.87
CA GLU A 92 -11.64 -2.44 12.34
C GLU A 92 -10.17 -2.24 11.91
N SER A 93 -9.59 -3.20 11.18
CA SER A 93 -8.21 -3.08 10.70
C SER A 93 -8.05 -1.89 9.75
N VAL A 94 -7.02 -1.08 9.94
CA VAL A 94 -6.71 0.08 9.10
C VAL A 94 -6.54 -0.32 7.63
N SER A 95 -5.94 -1.48 7.37
CA SER A 95 -5.69 -2.00 6.01
C SER A 95 -6.92 -2.64 5.36
N HIS A 96 -7.93 -3.02 6.14
CA HIS A 96 -9.16 -3.66 5.66
C HIS A 96 -10.40 -2.77 5.72
N ASN A 97 -10.23 -1.50 6.11
CA ASN A 97 -11.34 -0.57 6.16
C ASN A 97 -11.70 -0.14 4.72
N ASN A 98 -12.90 -0.57 4.27
CA ASN A 98 -13.38 -0.44 2.90
C ASN A 98 -13.74 0.99 2.46
N GLY A 99 -13.47 2.01 3.26
CA GLY A 99 -13.74 3.40 2.90
C GLY A 99 -12.74 3.94 1.87
N ARG A 100 -13.22 4.37 0.69
CA ARG A 100 -12.40 4.96 -0.39
C ARG A 100 -11.46 6.06 0.11
N ARG A 101 -11.95 6.91 1.00
CA ARG A 101 -11.16 7.98 1.59
C ARG A 101 -9.97 7.45 2.38
N ARG A 102 -10.19 6.46 3.27
CA ARG A 102 -9.12 5.86 4.09
C ARG A 102 -8.12 5.08 3.24
N HIS A 103 -8.60 4.35 2.24
CA HIS A 103 -7.74 3.64 1.31
C HIS A 103 -6.85 4.62 0.52
N CYS A 104 -7.42 5.72 0.03
CA CYS A 104 -6.67 6.77 -0.62
C CYS A 104 -5.61 7.40 0.30
N GLN A 105 -5.95 7.68 1.56
CA GLN A 105 -5.01 8.23 2.55
C GLN A 105 -3.84 7.28 2.82
N LEU A 106 -4.11 5.98 2.93
CA LEU A 106 -3.08 4.97 3.12
C LEU A 106 -2.14 4.90 1.89
N ILE A 107 -2.71 4.76 0.69
CA ILE A 107 -1.93 4.69 -0.55
C ILE A 107 -1.10 5.97 -0.73
N LYS A 108 -1.69 7.13 -0.47
CA LYS A 108 -0.99 8.42 -0.51
C LYS A 108 0.27 8.42 0.37
N GLY A 109 0.13 7.98 1.61
CA GLY A 109 1.26 7.88 2.54
C GLY A 109 2.32 6.87 2.10
N CYS A 110 1.90 5.72 1.55
CA CYS A 110 2.83 4.72 1.00
C CYS A 110 3.61 5.26 -0.20
N ILE A 111 2.96 5.99 -1.11
CA ILE A 111 3.62 6.59 -2.28
C ILE A 111 4.63 7.65 -1.85
N ASP A 112 4.21 8.57 -0.96
CA ASP A 112 5.07 9.65 -0.45
C ASP A 112 6.32 9.08 0.21
N LEU A 113 6.15 8.10 1.10
CA LEU A 113 7.23 7.40 1.78
C LEU A 113 8.16 6.66 0.80
N SER A 114 7.59 5.85 -0.10
CA SER A 114 8.40 5.06 -1.04
C SER A 114 9.20 5.94 -1.98
N ALA A 115 8.61 7.05 -2.46
CA ALA A 115 9.31 7.99 -3.32
C ALA A 115 10.43 8.75 -2.57
N ASP A 116 10.18 9.15 -1.32
CA ASP A 116 11.20 9.79 -0.48
C ASP A 116 12.37 8.83 -0.20
N ILE A 117 12.09 7.58 0.16
CA ILE A 117 13.12 6.56 0.39
C ILE A 117 13.90 6.28 -0.90
N ALA A 118 13.21 6.09 -2.04
CA ALA A 118 13.85 5.84 -3.32
C ALA A 118 14.83 6.96 -3.69
N ARG A 119 14.46 8.22 -3.44
CA ARG A 119 15.35 9.36 -3.66
C ARG A 119 16.53 9.38 -2.69
N THR A 120 16.27 9.19 -1.40
CA THR A 120 17.30 9.17 -0.36
C THR A 120 18.35 8.09 -0.63
N LEU A 121 17.92 6.95 -1.14
CA LEU A 121 18.77 5.83 -1.49
C LEU A 121 19.31 5.88 -2.94
N ASN A 122 19.03 6.97 -3.69
CA ASN A 122 19.40 7.14 -5.11
C ASN A 122 18.93 6.02 -6.03
N ILE A 123 17.75 5.44 -5.75
CA ILE A 123 17.18 4.40 -6.59
C ILE A 123 16.55 5.04 -7.83
N THR A 124 17.20 4.84 -8.96
CA THR A 124 16.78 5.40 -10.27
C THR A 124 16.06 4.38 -11.16
N ALA A 125 15.87 3.16 -10.68
CA ALA A 125 15.27 2.05 -11.41
C ALA A 125 13.89 2.41 -11.99
N PRO A 126 13.70 2.36 -13.34
CA PRO A 126 12.45 2.79 -13.98
C PRO A 126 11.22 1.98 -13.51
N GLU A 127 11.41 0.71 -13.15
CA GLU A 127 10.36 -0.16 -12.65
C GLU A 127 9.77 0.33 -11.34
N VAL A 128 10.59 0.92 -10.43
CA VAL A 128 10.13 1.51 -9.17
C VAL A 128 9.26 2.74 -9.44
N TRP A 129 9.76 3.66 -10.23
CA TRP A 129 9.04 4.89 -10.57
C TRP A 129 7.79 4.62 -11.42
N GLY A 130 7.87 3.66 -12.33
CA GLY A 130 6.71 3.18 -13.08
C GLY A 130 5.65 2.55 -12.18
N HIS A 131 6.04 1.79 -11.16
CA HIS A 131 5.11 1.25 -10.18
C HIS A 131 4.43 2.34 -9.34
N LEU A 132 5.20 3.29 -8.83
CA LEU A 132 4.64 4.44 -8.08
C LEU A 132 3.67 5.25 -8.95
N GLY A 133 3.95 5.41 -10.24
CA GLY A 133 3.02 6.03 -11.19
C GLY A 133 1.71 5.24 -11.34
N ARG A 134 1.78 3.91 -11.48
CA ARG A 134 0.57 3.05 -11.57
C ARG A 134 -0.28 3.09 -10.29
N ILE A 135 0.37 3.05 -9.11
CA ILE A 135 -0.37 3.18 -7.83
C ILE A 135 -0.98 4.57 -7.69
N SER A 136 -0.32 5.60 -8.22
CA SER A 136 -0.88 6.96 -8.24
C SER A 136 -2.15 7.07 -9.05
N ASP A 137 -2.34 6.24 -10.09
CA ASP A 137 -3.61 6.15 -10.81
C ASP A 137 -4.74 5.65 -9.89
N VAL A 138 -4.47 4.63 -9.09
CA VAL A 138 -5.43 4.08 -8.10
C VAL A 138 -5.76 5.14 -7.06
N MET A 139 -4.73 5.80 -6.50
CA MET A 139 -4.89 6.88 -5.53
C MET A 139 -5.80 8.01 -6.07
N LEU A 140 -5.60 8.45 -7.30
CA LEU A 140 -6.45 9.49 -7.91
C LEU A 140 -7.87 9.02 -8.16
N CYS A 141 -8.08 7.76 -8.56
CA CYS A 141 -9.41 7.18 -8.70
C CYS A 141 -10.15 7.14 -7.35
N ASP A 142 -9.46 6.77 -6.27
CA ASP A 142 -10.04 6.75 -4.93
C ASP A 142 -10.30 8.17 -4.39
N ALA A 143 -9.41 9.12 -4.65
CA ALA A 143 -9.64 10.54 -4.33
C ALA A 143 -10.87 11.08 -5.06
N MET A 144 -11.02 10.76 -6.36
CA MET A 144 -12.20 11.12 -7.15
C MET A 144 -13.48 10.51 -6.54
N ALA A 145 -13.44 9.21 -6.20
CA ALA A 145 -14.59 8.49 -5.66
C ALA A 145 -14.96 8.93 -4.23
N SER A 146 -13.99 9.42 -3.44
CA SER A 146 -14.23 9.90 -2.07
C SER A 146 -14.96 11.23 -2.01
N GLY A 147 -14.92 12.05 -3.07
CA GLY A 147 -15.47 13.39 -3.09
C GLY A 147 -14.72 14.45 -2.30
N ASP A 148 -13.63 14.08 -1.66
CA ASP A 148 -12.86 14.96 -0.79
C ASP A 148 -11.88 15.82 -1.61
N ARG A 149 -12.16 17.14 -1.68
CA ARG A 149 -11.34 18.10 -2.43
C ARG A 149 -9.95 18.28 -1.83
N THR A 150 -9.87 18.29 -0.49
CA THR A 150 -8.59 18.42 0.20
C THR A 150 -7.69 17.23 -0.10
N LEU A 151 -8.25 16.02 0.00
CA LEU A 151 -7.53 14.79 -0.32
C LEU A 151 -7.07 14.75 -1.78
N ARG A 152 -7.92 15.22 -2.72
CA ARG A 152 -7.52 15.39 -4.13
C ARG A 152 -6.28 16.27 -4.26
N ASP A 153 -6.30 17.44 -3.63
CA ASP A 153 -5.22 18.42 -3.76
C ASP A 153 -3.92 17.90 -3.16
N GLU A 154 -3.99 17.20 -2.02
CA GLU A 154 -2.87 16.50 -1.41
C GLU A 154 -2.30 15.39 -2.33
N CYS A 155 -3.16 14.61 -2.99
CA CYS A 155 -2.72 13.59 -3.95
C CYS A 155 -2.01 14.20 -5.16
N LEU A 156 -2.55 15.29 -5.69
CA LEU A 156 -1.94 16.01 -6.82
C LEU A 156 -0.60 16.65 -6.44
N ASP A 157 -0.48 17.16 -5.21
CA ASP A 157 0.76 17.70 -4.68
C ASP A 157 1.87 16.62 -4.61
N ILE A 158 1.56 15.43 -4.09
CA ILE A 158 2.51 14.31 -4.04
C ILE A 158 2.97 13.92 -5.44
N ILE A 159 2.04 13.78 -6.40
CA ILE A 159 2.39 13.45 -7.78
C ILE A 159 3.33 14.50 -8.36
N SER A 160 3.04 15.78 -8.14
CA SER A 160 3.87 16.89 -8.62
C SER A 160 5.23 16.92 -7.94
N ARG A 161 5.27 16.82 -6.61
CA ARG A 161 6.48 16.84 -5.79
C ARG A 161 7.46 15.76 -6.18
N HIS A 162 6.95 14.56 -6.43
CA HIS A 162 7.77 13.41 -6.81
C HIS A 162 7.95 13.25 -8.33
N GLY A 163 7.31 14.09 -9.15
CA GLY A 163 7.40 14.01 -10.60
C GLY A 163 6.86 12.68 -11.15
N LEU A 164 5.83 12.11 -10.51
CA LEU A 164 5.29 10.80 -10.86
C LEU A 164 4.51 10.86 -12.17
N SER A 165 4.81 9.90 -13.06
CA SER A 165 4.11 9.77 -14.33
C SER A 165 2.84 8.95 -14.14
N ILE A 166 1.68 9.61 -14.27
CA ILE A 166 0.37 8.96 -14.18
C ILE A 166 -0.10 8.45 -15.54
N GLY A 167 -0.76 7.31 -15.55
CA GLY A 167 -1.35 6.70 -16.73
C GLY A 167 -2.67 7.37 -17.15
N TRP A 168 -3.36 6.76 -18.12
CA TRP A 168 -4.61 7.31 -18.64
C TRP A 168 -5.74 7.38 -17.60
N ARG A 169 -5.81 6.41 -16.67
CA ARG A 169 -6.81 6.38 -15.58
C ARG A 169 -6.64 7.57 -14.64
N GLY A 170 -5.42 7.83 -14.18
CA GLY A 170 -5.12 8.98 -13.34
C GLY A 170 -5.37 10.31 -14.07
N LYS A 171 -5.04 10.39 -15.36
CA LYS A 171 -5.33 11.55 -16.20
C LYS A 171 -6.83 11.79 -16.33
N ALA A 172 -7.61 10.73 -16.54
CA ALA A 172 -9.07 10.81 -16.62
C ALA A 172 -9.67 11.25 -15.26
N ALA A 173 -9.26 10.64 -14.15
CA ALA A 173 -9.71 11.02 -12.82
C ALA A 173 -9.38 12.49 -12.52
N LYS A 174 -8.16 12.93 -12.82
CA LYS A 174 -7.74 14.34 -12.68
C LYS A 174 -8.59 15.30 -13.53
N ALA A 175 -8.94 14.92 -14.75
CA ALA A 175 -9.80 15.73 -15.62
C ALA A 175 -11.23 15.84 -15.07
N ILE A 176 -11.81 14.71 -14.65
CA ILE A 176 -13.17 14.67 -14.06
C ILE A 176 -13.23 15.54 -12.80
N MET A 177 -12.25 15.43 -11.91
CA MET A 177 -12.20 16.23 -10.68
C MET A 177 -12.06 17.74 -10.90
N ARG A 178 -11.66 18.18 -12.10
CA ARG A 178 -11.63 19.60 -12.50
C ARG A 178 -12.99 20.12 -12.98
N MET A 179 -13.94 19.24 -13.27
CA MET A 179 -15.28 19.57 -13.74
C MET A 179 -16.31 19.28 -12.63
N PRO A 180 -16.70 20.27 -11.79
CA PRO A 180 -17.48 20.02 -10.59
C PRO A 180 -18.82 19.31 -10.82
N GLY A 181 -19.51 19.62 -11.92
CA GLY A 181 -20.77 18.96 -12.28
C GLY A 181 -20.59 17.49 -12.63
N LEU A 182 -19.58 17.18 -13.46
CA LEU A 182 -19.25 15.81 -13.85
C LEU A 182 -18.75 15.00 -12.66
N TRP A 183 -17.95 15.62 -11.81
CA TRP A 183 -17.45 14.97 -10.60
C TRP A 183 -18.59 14.59 -9.65
N ARG A 184 -19.54 15.50 -9.40
CA ARG A 184 -20.74 15.21 -8.59
C ARG A 184 -21.57 14.08 -9.19
N TRP A 185 -21.84 14.14 -10.48
CA TRP A 185 -22.56 13.08 -11.18
C TRP A 185 -21.88 11.71 -11.04
N MET A 186 -20.56 11.66 -11.20
CA MET A 186 -19.77 10.42 -11.00
C MET A 186 -19.88 9.88 -9.57
N GLN A 187 -19.88 10.75 -8.56
CA GLN A 187 -20.05 10.34 -7.16
C GLN A 187 -21.42 9.73 -6.91
N ASP A 188 -22.47 10.36 -7.42
CA ASP A 188 -23.84 9.84 -7.32
C ASP A 188 -23.96 8.47 -8.00
N ALA A 189 -23.37 8.30 -9.19
CA ALA A 189 -23.36 7.04 -9.92
C ALA A 189 -22.57 5.93 -9.16
N LEU A 190 -21.41 6.26 -8.59
CA LEU A 190 -20.61 5.30 -7.81
C LEU A 190 -21.30 4.90 -6.50
N SER A 191 -21.98 5.83 -5.84
CA SER A 191 -22.78 5.56 -4.64
C SER A 191 -23.93 4.61 -4.95
N TRP A 192 -24.67 4.88 -6.01
CA TRP A 192 -25.76 4.01 -6.47
C TRP A 192 -25.28 2.60 -6.82
N ALA A 193 -24.16 2.49 -7.55
CA ALA A 193 -23.57 1.19 -7.92
C ALA A 193 -23.10 0.41 -6.68
N GLY A 194 -22.51 1.10 -5.68
CA GLY A 194 -22.05 0.51 -4.44
C GLY A 194 -23.20 -0.04 -3.57
N ASP A 195 -24.29 0.69 -3.50
CA ASP A 195 -25.48 0.27 -2.76
C ASP A 195 -26.16 -0.95 -3.40
N ASN A 196 -26.23 -0.99 -4.73
CA ASN A 196 -26.76 -2.15 -5.45
C ASN A 196 -25.86 -3.39 -5.32
N SER A 197 -24.54 -3.22 -5.35
CA SER A 197 -23.59 -4.33 -5.14
C SER A 197 -23.73 -4.95 -3.76
N ARG A 198 -23.89 -4.13 -2.71
CA ARG A 198 -24.11 -4.61 -1.34
C ARG A 198 -25.44 -5.35 -1.15
N ARG A 199 -26.49 -4.91 -1.83
CA ARG A 199 -27.81 -5.58 -1.80
C ARG A 199 -27.78 -6.95 -2.45
N ASN A 200 -26.92 -7.15 -3.45
CA ASN A 200 -26.82 -8.38 -4.24
C ASN A 200 -25.71 -9.32 -3.78
N GLN A 201 -24.90 -8.97 -2.77
CA GLN A 201 -23.98 -9.94 -2.18
C GLN A 201 -24.79 -11.00 -1.42
N PRO A 202 -24.61 -12.29 -1.75
CA PRO A 202 -25.15 -13.35 -0.90
C PRO A 202 -24.61 -13.11 0.51
N LYS A 203 -25.50 -13.09 1.49
CA LYS A 203 -25.10 -13.14 2.90
C LYS A 203 -24.49 -14.53 3.09
N GLU A 204 -23.19 -14.67 2.83
CA GLU A 204 -22.45 -15.87 3.21
C GLU A 204 -22.62 -16.01 4.71
N ARG A 205 -23.34 -17.05 5.09
CA ARG A 205 -23.71 -17.30 6.47
C ARG A 205 -22.45 -17.67 7.24
N LEU A 206 -22.10 -16.86 8.20
CA LEU A 206 -21.18 -17.23 9.29
C LEU A 206 -21.60 -18.53 10.00
N GLN A 207 -22.84 -18.98 9.80
CA GLN A 207 -23.41 -20.19 10.37
C GLN A 207 -22.83 -21.52 9.86
N ASP A 208 -22.23 -21.53 8.66
CA ASP A 208 -21.67 -22.77 8.09
C ASP A 208 -20.28 -23.11 8.67
N TRP A 209 -19.64 -22.14 9.32
CA TRP A 209 -18.33 -22.36 9.99
C TRP A 209 -18.48 -22.94 11.41
N GLU A 210 -19.54 -22.57 12.11
CA GLU A 210 -19.83 -23.09 13.47
C GLU A 210 -20.37 -24.52 13.43
N ALA A 211 -21.03 -24.91 12.35
CA ALA A 211 -21.57 -26.26 12.19
C ALA A 211 -20.51 -27.32 11.80
N GLY A 212 -19.35 -26.91 11.28
CA GLY A 212 -18.28 -27.84 10.86
C GLY A 212 -17.27 -28.20 11.94
N ASN A 213 -17.22 -27.50 13.07
CA ASN A 213 -16.24 -27.72 14.14
C ASN A 213 -16.81 -28.34 15.42
N GLY A 214 -17.99 -28.91 15.34
CA GLY A 214 -18.71 -29.49 16.49
C GLY A 214 -18.69 -31.01 16.58
N SER A 215 -17.79 -31.69 15.85
CA SER A 215 -17.64 -33.14 15.97
C SER A 215 -16.19 -33.55 15.69
N ASP A 216 -15.38 -33.54 16.80
CA ASP A 216 -14.42 -34.59 17.13
C ASP A 216 -13.89 -34.34 18.56
#